data_2e1c5cbbda3cabf32f075f3e10e259a1
#
_entry.id   2e1c5cbbda3cabf32f075f3e10e259a1
#
_cell.length_a   1.000
_cell.length_b   1.000
_cell.length_c   1.000
_cell.angle_alpha   90.00
_cell.angle_beta   90.00
_cell.angle_gamma   90.00
#
_symmetry.space_group_name_H-M   'P 1'
#
loop_
_entity.id
_entity.type
_entity.pdbx_description
1 polymer ?
#
loop_
_entity_poly.entity_id
_entity_poly.type
_entity_poly.pdbx_seq_one_letter_code
_entity_poly.pdbx_strand_id
1 'polypeptide(L)'
;MPSGRRLDLLDPTPFDWDDSDLALGLARTYRWGGHSAWPLPLSVAQHSLTVMRVRAAACASAGLQLSPLSALRELLHDAEEGLLGFDCVSPLKPFMGEAFKTLSMKLEAAVFLRYGLPRWTAKEHAAHKLADRLAAASEAVHVAGWSAQEVQQTLKITVPPLSDDPLHAIYGGTPWEPWPPALAAERFLSELERLQALSV
;
A
#
# COMPACT_ATOMS: atom_id res chain seq x y z
N MET A 1 -16.12 6.92 11.32
CA MET A 1 -14.74 7.39 11.07
C MET A 1 -14.37 8.44 12.12
N PRO A 2 -13.06 8.66 12.43
CA PRO A 2 -12.62 9.70 13.36
C PRO A 2 -13.06 11.11 12.97
N SER A 3 -13.19 11.42 11.68
CA SER A 3 -13.73 12.69 11.18
C SER A 3 -15.21 12.92 11.51
N GLY A 4 -15.92 11.91 12.01
CA GLY A 4 -17.37 11.92 12.19
C GLY A 4 -18.16 11.44 10.98
N ARG A 5 -17.51 11.19 9.83
CA ARG A 5 -18.16 10.60 8.65
C ARG A 5 -18.57 9.15 8.91
N ARG A 6 -19.48 8.65 8.09
CA ARG A 6 -19.97 7.28 8.17
C ARG A 6 -19.70 6.58 6.85
N LEU A 7 -18.95 5.50 6.89
CA LEU A 7 -18.69 4.64 5.74
C LEU A 7 -19.73 3.51 5.70
N ASP A 8 -20.48 3.44 4.62
CA ASP A 8 -21.28 2.25 4.31
C ASP A 8 -20.42 1.28 3.50
N LEU A 9 -19.99 0.19 4.12
CA LEU A 9 -19.13 -0.81 3.46
C LEU A 9 -19.86 -1.56 2.33
N LEU A 10 -21.20 -1.64 2.37
CA LEU A 10 -21.97 -2.37 1.36
C LEU A 10 -22.31 -1.51 0.15
N ASP A 11 -22.38 -0.18 0.33
CA ASP A 11 -22.63 0.79 -0.73
C ASP A 11 -21.78 2.06 -0.56
N PRO A 12 -20.43 1.93 -0.62
CA PRO A 12 -19.51 3.02 -0.34
C PRO A 12 -19.59 4.13 -1.39
N THR A 13 -19.53 5.37 -0.91
CA THR A 13 -19.45 6.55 -1.78
C THR A 13 -18.12 7.30 -1.57
N PRO A 14 -17.64 8.10 -2.55
CA PRO A 14 -16.41 8.87 -2.41
C PRO A 14 -16.44 9.95 -1.32
N PHE A 15 -17.58 10.15 -0.65
CA PHE A 15 -17.78 11.17 0.39
C PHE A 15 -17.83 10.59 1.81
N ASP A 16 -17.70 9.28 1.97
CA ASP A 16 -17.91 8.58 3.24
C ASP A 16 -16.73 8.69 4.20
N TRP A 17 -15.58 9.20 3.77
CA TRP A 17 -14.38 9.38 4.59
C TRP A 17 -13.65 10.68 4.24
N ASP A 18 -12.79 11.13 5.14
CA ASP A 18 -11.78 12.15 4.87
C ASP A 18 -10.41 11.49 4.65
N ASP A 19 -9.47 12.21 4.03
CA ASP A 19 -8.13 11.68 3.74
C ASP A 19 -7.37 11.27 5.02
N SER A 20 -7.63 11.98 6.12
CA SER A 20 -7.12 11.60 7.44
C SER A 20 -7.71 10.29 7.98
N ASP A 21 -8.97 9.99 7.68
CA ASP A 21 -9.59 8.71 8.05
C ASP A 21 -8.94 7.56 7.31
N LEU A 22 -8.72 7.72 6.00
CA LEU A 22 -8.04 6.73 5.16
C LEU A 22 -6.60 6.50 5.63
N ALA A 23 -5.83 7.58 5.84
CA ALA A 23 -4.45 7.50 6.31
C ALA A 23 -4.35 6.76 7.64
N LEU A 24 -5.25 7.06 8.58
CA LEU A 24 -5.29 6.40 9.88
C LEU A 24 -5.75 4.94 9.77
N GLY A 25 -6.71 4.64 8.90
CA GLY A 25 -7.15 3.27 8.61
C GLY A 25 -6.00 2.41 8.09
N LEU A 26 -5.30 2.89 7.06
CA LEU A 26 -4.11 2.22 6.49
C LEU A 26 -2.97 2.07 7.50
N ALA A 27 -2.76 3.06 8.36
CA ALA A 27 -1.73 2.99 9.40
C ALA A 27 -2.05 2.00 10.52
N ARG A 28 -3.31 1.65 10.71
CA ARG A 28 -3.80 0.69 11.72
C ARG A 28 -4.14 -0.68 11.13
N THR A 29 -4.09 -0.83 9.82
CA THR A 29 -4.21 -2.10 9.12
C THR A 29 -2.81 -2.65 8.92
N TYR A 30 -2.56 -3.86 9.45
CA TYR A 30 -1.23 -4.44 9.48
C TYR A 30 -1.07 -5.55 8.47
N ARG A 31 0.05 -5.50 7.76
CA ARG A 31 0.48 -6.56 6.85
C ARG A 31 0.98 -7.79 7.63
N TRP A 32 1.12 -8.89 6.92
CA TRP A 32 1.65 -10.15 7.50
C TRP A 32 0.81 -10.68 8.69
N GLY A 33 -0.48 -10.33 8.75
CA GLY A 33 -1.33 -10.69 9.89
C GLY A 33 -0.87 -10.09 11.21
N GLY A 34 -0.13 -8.97 11.16
CA GLY A 34 0.46 -8.32 12.33
C GLY A 34 1.76 -8.97 12.84
N HIS A 35 2.28 -10.00 12.15
CA HIS A 35 3.55 -10.63 12.53
C HIS A 35 4.74 -9.81 12.07
N SER A 36 5.73 -9.64 12.95
CA SER A 36 6.94 -8.87 12.72
C SER A 36 8.08 -9.38 13.60
N ALA A 37 9.31 -9.27 13.11
CA ALA A 37 10.52 -9.44 13.92
C ALA A 37 10.88 -8.18 14.73
N TRP A 38 10.17 -7.07 14.47
CA TRP A 38 10.30 -5.80 15.17
C TRP A 38 9.25 -5.67 16.29
N PRO A 39 9.42 -4.72 17.22
CA PRO A 39 8.41 -4.46 18.25
C PRO A 39 7.02 -4.04 17.73
N LEU A 40 6.98 -3.43 16.54
CA LEU A 40 5.75 -3.01 15.87
C LEU A 40 5.55 -3.80 14.57
N PRO A 41 4.29 -4.08 14.19
CA PRO A 41 3.97 -4.65 12.89
C PRO A 41 4.00 -3.60 11.78
N LEU A 42 4.29 -4.03 10.54
CA LEU A 42 4.26 -3.17 9.37
C LEU A 42 2.83 -2.79 8.98
N SER A 43 2.59 -1.50 8.79
CA SER A 43 1.29 -1.00 8.34
C SER A 43 1.15 -1.02 6.81
N VAL A 44 -0.09 -1.10 6.33
CA VAL A 44 -0.41 -0.93 4.89
C VAL A 44 -0.01 0.47 4.41
N ALA A 45 -0.11 1.51 5.25
CA ALA A 45 0.36 2.86 4.93
C ALA A 45 1.85 2.91 4.57
N GLN A 46 2.70 2.25 5.38
CA GLN A 46 4.14 2.19 5.11
C GLN A 46 4.45 1.36 3.87
N HIS A 47 3.77 0.22 3.68
CA HIS A 47 3.85 -0.58 2.46
C HIS A 47 3.52 0.22 1.20
N SER A 48 2.40 0.95 1.19
CA SER A 48 1.97 1.74 0.04
C SER A 48 3.00 2.80 -0.35
N LEU A 49 3.62 3.45 0.63
CA LEU A 49 4.75 4.35 0.40
C LEU A 49 5.96 3.61 -0.20
N THR A 50 6.28 2.43 0.30
CA THR A 50 7.36 1.58 -0.23
C THR A 50 7.11 1.23 -1.70
N VAL A 51 5.92 0.72 -2.04
CA VAL A 51 5.54 0.35 -3.43
C VAL A 51 5.66 1.55 -4.37
N MET A 52 5.13 2.69 -3.97
CA MET A 52 5.22 3.92 -4.76
C MET A 52 6.69 4.32 -5.01
N ARG A 53 7.58 4.24 -4.01
CA ARG A 53 9.00 4.58 -4.17
C ARG A 53 9.75 3.58 -5.06
N VAL A 54 9.44 2.29 -4.92
CA VAL A 54 9.97 1.24 -5.84
C VAL A 54 9.56 1.54 -7.29
N ARG A 55 8.31 1.93 -7.53
CA ARG A 55 7.84 2.32 -8.86
C ARG A 55 8.57 3.56 -9.39
N ALA A 56 8.72 4.57 -8.56
CA ALA A 56 9.45 5.80 -8.93
C ALA A 56 10.92 5.49 -9.29
N ALA A 57 11.59 4.67 -8.50
CA ALA A 57 12.98 4.23 -8.76
C ALA A 57 13.09 3.44 -10.08
N ALA A 58 12.14 2.53 -10.35
CA ALA A 58 12.11 1.78 -11.60
C ALA A 58 11.90 2.69 -12.83
N CYS A 59 11.06 3.72 -12.73
CA CYS A 59 10.92 4.74 -13.78
C CYS A 59 12.23 5.52 -13.98
N ALA A 60 12.85 5.99 -12.90
CA ALA A 60 14.10 6.74 -12.97
C ALA A 60 15.23 5.93 -13.60
N SER A 61 15.36 4.65 -13.26
CA SER A 61 16.33 3.73 -13.87
C SER A 61 16.13 3.52 -15.38
N ALA A 62 14.90 3.71 -15.86
CA ALA A 62 14.57 3.69 -17.29
C ALA A 62 14.66 5.07 -17.98
N GLY A 63 15.18 6.10 -17.29
CA GLY A 63 15.24 7.46 -17.79
C GLY A 63 13.88 8.15 -17.87
N LEU A 64 12.87 7.64 -17.14
CA LEU A 64 11.51 8.15 -17.12
C LEU A 64 11.19 8.75 -15.75
N GLN A 65 10.15 9.58 -15.70
CA GLN A 65 9.61 10.09 -14.45
C GLN A 65 8.21 9.51 -14.22
N LEU A 66 7.94 9.04 -13.01
CA LEU A 66 6.60 8.63 -12.61
C LEU A 66 5.75 9.91 -12.45
N SER A 67 4.65 10.02 -13.20
CA SER A 67 3.77 11.19 -13.11
C SER A 67 3.10 11.27 -11.73
N PRO A 68 2.74 12.48 -11.24
CA PRO A 68 2.06 12.63 -9.95
C PRO A 68 0.80 11.78 -9.83
N LEU A 69 -0.02 11.75 -10.87
CA LEU A 69 -1.25 10.93 -10.91
C LEU A 69 -0.95 9.42 -10.89
N SER A 70 0.12 8.98 -11.55
CA SER A 70 0.55 7.58 -11.48
C SER A 70 1.12 7.24 -10.10
N ALA A 71 1.86 8.16 -9.46
CA ALA A 71 2.35 8.00 -8.11
C ALA A 71 1.20 7.94 -7.09
N LEU A 72 0.18 8.78 -7.27
CA LEU A 72 -1.03 8.79 -6.45
C LEU A 72 -1.76 7.44 -6.54
N ARG A 73 -1.87 6.88 -7.74
CA ARG A 73 -2.46 5.55 -7.94
C ARG A 73 -1.65 4.44 -7.29
N GLU A 74 -0.31 4.50 -7.34
CA GLU A 74 0.56 3.55 -6.63
C GLU A 74 0.42 3.69 -5.09
N LEU A 75 0.28 4.91 -4.59
CA LEU A 75 0.07 5.16 -3.16
C LEU A 75 -1.27 4.62 -2.65
N LEU A 76 -2.29 4.64 -3.50
CA LEU A 76 -3.68 4.27 -3.15
C LEU A 76 -4.06 2.85 -3.60
N HIS A 77 -3.10 1.99 -3.98
CA HIS A 77 -3.40 0.69 -4.57
C HIS A 77 -4.09 -0.30 -3.62
N ASP A 78 -3.86 -0.17 -2.32
CA ASP A 78 -4.47 -0.97 -1.23
C ASP A 78 -5.35 -0.09 -0.32
N ALA A 79 -5.88 1.04 -0.84
CA ALA A 79 -6.66 1.99 -0.04
C ALA A 79 -7.93 1.36 0.56
N GLU A 80 -8.54 0.40 -0.13
CA GLU A 80 -9.72 -0.32 0.36
C GLU A 80 -9.42 -1.13 1.64
N GLU A 81 -8.19 -1.61 1.83
CA GLU A 81 -7.80 -2.34 3.04
C GLU A 81 -7.83 -1.43 4.28
N GLY A 82 -7.44 -0.16 4.13
CA GLY A 82 -7.55 0.84 5.21
C GLY A 82 -9.01 1.19 5.57
N LEU A 83 -9.90 1.16 4.59
CA LEU A 83 -11.33 1.38 4.80
C LEU A 83 -12.01 0.16 5.42
N LEU A 84 -11.58 -1.05 5.04
CA LEU A 84 -12.04 -2.31 5.63
C LEU A 84 -11.44 -2.56 7.03
N GLY A 85 -10.26 -2.01 7.32
CA GLY A 85 -9.48 -2.34 8.52
C GLY A 85 -8.91 -3.77 8.49
N PHE A 86 -8.71 -4.34 7.30
CA PHE A 86 -8.28 -5.72 7.12
C PHE A 86 -7.42 -5.88 5.85
N ASP A 87 -6.15 -6.30 6.02
CA ASP A 87 -5.29 -6.80 4.94
C ASP A 87 -5.56 -8.29 4.74
N CYS A 88 -6.18 -8.64 3.63
CA CYS A 88 -6.38 -10.03 3.24
C CYS A 88 -5.10 -10.60 2.64
N VAL A 89 -4.32 -11.32 3.44
CA VAL A 89 -3.09 -11.97 2.96
C VAL A 89 -3.34 -12.81 1.71
N SER A 90 -2.47 -12.69 0.71
CA SER A 90 -2.67 -13.24 -0.64
C SER A 90 -3.11 -14.72 -0.69
N PRO A 91 -2.56 -15.64 0.14
CA PRO A 91 -3.01 -17.03 0.15
C PRO A 91 -4.47 -17.21 0.59
N LEU A 92 -5.03 -16.26 1.34
CA LEU A 92 -6.40 -16.34 1.86
C LEU A 92 -7.43 -15.81 0.85
N LYS A 93 -7.03 -14.87 -0.04
CA LYS A 93 -7.95 -14.25 -1.01
C LYS A 93 -8.84 -15.24 -1.78
N PRO A 94 -8.34 -16.41 -2.28
CA PRO A 94 -9.19 -17.37 -2.99
C PRO A 94 -10.27 -18.03 -2.12
N PHE A 95 -10.07 -18.08 -0.81
CA PHE A 95 -11.01 -18.70 0.15
C PHE A 95 -12.09 -17.73 0.66
N MET A 96 -11.87 -16.42 0.51
CA MET A 96 -12.83 -15.40 0.97
C MET A 96 -14.09 -15.32 0.09
N GLY A 97 -14.03 -15.85 -1.11
CA GLY A 97 -15.19 -15.99 -2.01
C GLY A 97 -15.62 -14.68 -2.69
N GLU A 98 -16.68 -14.77 -3.51
CA GLU A 98 -17.16 -13.67 -4.36
C GLU A 98 -17.77 -12.50 -3.56
N ALA A 99 -18.32 -12.74 -2.38
CA ALA A 99 -18.87 -11.67 -1.55
C ALA A 99 -17.78 -10.69 -1.10
N PHE A 100 -16.64 -11.19 -0.65
CA PHE A 100 -15.50 -10.38 -0.27
C PHE A 100 -14.92 -9.63 -1.46
N LYS A 101 -14.76 -10.31 -2.59
CA LYS A 101 -14.28 -9.69 -3.83
C LYS A 101 -15.19 -8.55 -4.30
N THR A 102 -16.51 -8.75 -4.24
CA THR A 102 -17.50 -7.71 -4.59
C THR A 102 -17.38 -6.51 -3.67
N LEU A 103 -17.21 -6.74 -2.36
CA LEU A 103 -17.02 -5.67 -1.38
C LEU A 103 -15.74 -4.86 -1.66
N SER A 104 -14.61 -5.54 -1.82
CA SER A 104 -13.32 -4.92 -2.14
C SER A 104 -13.41 -4.09 -3.44
N MET A 105 -14.00 -4.63 -4.50
CA MET A 105 -14.20 -3.92 -5.77
C MET A 105 -15.06 -2.65 -5.64
N LYS A 106 -16.10 -2.66 -4.80
CA LYS A 106 -16.93 -1.47 -4.56
C LYS A 106 -16.13 -0.37 -3.85
N LEU A 107 -15.36 -0.73 -2.83
CA LEU A 107 -14.50 0.21 -2.11
C LEU A 107 -13.41 0.78 -3.02
N GLU A 108 -12.74 -0.08 -3.81
CA GLU A 108 -11.76 0.34 -4.82
C GLU A 108 -12.39 1.33 -5.82
N ALA A 109 -13.59 1.05 -6.31
CA ALA A 109 -14.30 1.94 -7.22
C ALA A 109 -14.61 3.31 -6.59
N ALA A 110 -15.02 3.35 -5.32
CA ALA A 110 -15.26 4.59 -4.59
C ALA A 110 -13.96 5.38 -4.37
N VAL A 111 -12.84 4.70 -4.08
CA VAL A 111 -11.49 5.30 -4.00
C VAL A 111 -11.09 5.89 -5.35
N PHE A 112 -11.23 5.15 -6.44
CA PHE A 112 -10.89 5.63 -7.79
C PHE A 112 -11.70 6.87 -8.18
N LEU A 113 -12.99 6.89 -7.84
CA LEU A 113 -13.85 8.04 -8.11
C LEU A 113 -13.46 9.25 -7.25
N ARG A 114 -13.16 9.06 -5.95
CA ARG A 114 -12.76 10.14 -5.05
C ARG A 114 -11.50 10.85 -5.50
N TYR A 115 -10.49 10.09 -5.92
CA TYR A 115 -9.17 10.62 -6.24
C TYR A 115 -8.93 10.81 -7.73
N GLY A 116 -9.95 10.60 -8.58
CA GLY A 116 -9.86 10.76 -10.03
C GLY A 116 -8.82 9.82 -10.68
N LEU A 117 -8.63 8.62 -10.12
CA LEU A 117 -7.58 7.72 -10.56
C LEU A 117 -7.92 7.10 -11.92
N PRO A 118 -7.00 7.10 -12.90
CA PRO A 118 -7.21 6.41 -14.17
C PRO A 118 -7.14 4.89 -13.96
N ARG A 119 -7.81 4.14 -14.84
CA ARG A 119 -7.65 2.69 -14.87
C ARG A 119 -6.22 2.31 -15.27
N TRP A 120 -5.74 1.19 -14.75
CA TRP A 120 -4.46 0.62 -15.15
C TRP A 120 -4.50 0.20 -16.61
N THR A 121 -3.51 0.61 -17.41
CA THR A 121 -3.18 -0.13 -18.63
C THR A 121 -2.54 -1.46 -18.26
N ALA A 122 -2.56 -2.44 -19.15
CA ALA A 122 -1.93 -3.75 -18.89
C ALA A 122 -0.43 -3.61 -18.55
N LYS A 123 0.28 -2.70 -19.21
CA LYS A 123 1.70 -2.41 -18.96
C LYS A 123 1.93 -1.81 -17.56
N GLU A 124 1.12 -0.84 -17.18
CA GLU A 124 1.22 -0.20 -15.87
C GLU A 124 0.88 -1.18 -14.75
N HIS A 125 -0.20 -1.97 -14.92
CA HIS A 125 -0.58 -2.99 -13.95
C HIS A 125 0.53 -4.04 -13.75
N ALA A 126 1.17 -4.50 -14.84
CA ALA A 126 2.29 -5.43 -14.73
C ALA A 126 3.48 -4.80 -13.98
N ALA A 127 3.77 -3.52 -14.25
CA ALA A 127 4.84 -2.79 -13.57
C ALA A 127 4.52 -2.52 -12.09
N HIS A 128 3.26 -2.19 -11.76
CA HIS A 128 2.77 -2.10 -10.39
C HIS A 128 2.95 -3.44 -9.66
N LYS A 129 2.44 -4.53 -10.22
CA LYS A 129 2.56 -5.87 -9.60
C LYS A 129 4.00 -6.32 -9.38
N LEU A 130 4.94 -5.90 -10.23
CA LEU A 130 6.35 -6.15 -10.00
C LEU A 130 6.88 -5.38 -8.78
N ALA A 131 6.50 -4.11 -8.63
CA ALA A 131 6.92 -3.29 -7.49
C ALA A 131 6.29 -3.77 -6.17
N ASP A 132 4.99 -4.09 -6.18
CA ASP A 132 4.27 -4.66 -5.04
C ASP A 132 4.92 -5.98 -4.57
N ARG A 133 5.22 -6.90 -5.51
CA ARG A 133 5.93 -8.15 -5.20
C ARG A 133 7.34 -7.93 -4.67
N LEU A 134 8.07 -6.94 -5.19
CA LEU A 134 9.40 -6.61 -4.72
C LEU A 134 9.35 -6.01 -3.30
N ALA A 135 8.39 -5.13 -3.04
CA ALA A 135 8.14 -4.61 -1.69
C ALA A 135 7.79 -5.76 -0.73
N ALA A 136 6.83 -6.61 -1.10
CA ALA A 136 6.43 -7.76 -0.28
C ALA A 136 7.59 -8.74 0.00
N ALA A 137 8.45 -9.03 -1.00
CA ALA A 137 9.64 -9.86 -0.79
C ALA A 137 10.63 -9.24 0.21
N SER A 138 10.82 -7.92 0.11
CA SER A 138 11.72 -7.17 1.00
C SER A 138 11.17 -7.11 2.43
N GLU A 139 9.87 -6.84 2.57
CA GLU A 139 9.16 -6.83 3.85
C GLU A 139 9.18 -8.21 4.52
N ALA A 140 8.98 -9.29 3.75
CA ALA A 140 9.06 -10.64 4.28
C ALA A 140 10.41 -10.91 4.93
N VAL A 141 11.50 -10.48 4.30
CA VAL A 141 12.86 -10.69 4.82
C VAL A 141 13.17 -9.74 5.97
N HIS A 142 12.98 -8.44 5.77
CA HIS A 142 13.46 -7.42 6.71
C HIS A 142 12.51 -7.15 7.87
N VAL A 143 11.22 -7.44 7.69
CA VAL A 143 10.19 -7.18 8.71
C VAL A 143 9.62 -8.47 9.29
N ALA A 144 9.17 -9.40 8.46
CA ALA A 144 8.58 -10.64 8.96
C ALA A 144 9.61 -11.71 9.37
N GLY A 145 10.91 -11.48 9.08
CA GLY A 145 12.01 -12.36 9.51
C GLY A 145 12.17 -13.64 8.68
N TRP A 146 11.64 -13.66 7.44
CA TRP A 146 11.76 -14.80 6.53
C TRP A 146 13.13 -14.80 5.84
N SER A 147 13.63 -15.97 5.49
CA SER A 147 14.75 -16.11 4.56
C SER A 147 14.29 -15.86 3.11
N ALA A 148 15.20 -15.42 2.24
CA ALA A 148 14.91 -15.28 0.82
C ALA A 148 14.46 -16.60 0.16
N GLN A 149 14.92 -17.74 0.68
CA GLN A 149 14.48 -19.06 0.23
C GLN A 149 13.00 -19.34 0.58
N GLU A 150 12.57 -18.98 1.79
CA GLU A 150 11.17 -19.11 2.20
C GLU A 150 10.25 -18.20 1.37
N VAL A 151 10.67 -16.97 1.07
CA VAL A 151 9.96 -16.06 0.18
C VAL A 151 9.75 -16.71 -1.19
N GLN A 152 10.80 -17.26 -1.78
CA GLN A 152 10.72 -17.93 -3.08
C GLN A 152 9.84 -19.18 -3.04
N GLN A 153 9.99 -20.02 -2.01
CA GLN A 153 9.29 -21.30 -1.91
C GLN A 153 7.82 -21.15 -1.56
N THR A 154 7.49 -20.19 -0.68
CA THR A 154 6.13 -20.03 -0.13
C THR A 154 5.32 -19.01 -0.93
N LEU A 155 5.88 -17.81 -1.15
CA LEU A 155 5.18 -16.72 -1.85
C LEU A 155 5.34 -16.81 -3.38
N LYS A 156 6.21 -17.71 -3.88
CA LYS A 156 6.55 -17.83 -5.31
C LYS A 156 7.06 -16.50 -5.91
N ILE A 157 7.72 -15.70 -5.09
CA ILE A 157 8.36 -14.46 -5.52
C ILE A 157 9.83 -14.77 -5.79
N THR A 158 10.23 -14.64 -7.05
CA THR A 158 11.60 -14.93 -7.51
C THR A 158 12.47 -13.68 -7.62
N VAL A 159 11.88 -12.50 -7.49
CA VAL A 159 12.60 -11.22 -7.49
C VAL A 159 13.40 -11.13 -6.19
N PRO A 160 14.74 -10.85 -6.26
CA PRO A 160 15.53 -10.66 -5.05
C PRO A 160 14.99 -9.51 -4.20
N PRO A 161 14.89 -9.68 -2.87
CA PRO A 161 14.55 -8.58 -1.97
C PRO A 161 15.52 -7.41 -2.11
N LEU A 162 15.04 -6.19 -1.91
CA LEU A 162 15.90 -5.01 -1.83
C LEU A 162 16.81 -5.10 -0.61
N SER A 163 18.07 -4.68 -0.77
CA SER A 163 19.01 -4.49 0.34
C SER A 163 18.69 -3.21 1.13
N ASP A 164 18.36 -2.16 0.40
CA ASP A 164 18.17 -0.82 0.94
C ASP A 164 16.67 -0.51 1.08
N ASP A 165 16.30 0.09 2.22
CA ASP A 165 14.96 0.58 2.44
C ASP A 165 14.72 1.84 1.60
N PRO A 166 13.78 1.82 0.63
CA PRO A 166 13.52 2.97 -0.23
C PRO A 166 12.91 4.18 0.52
N LEU A 167 12.44 4.00 1.76
CA LEU A 167 11.92 5.06 2.59
C LEU A 167 12.99 5.72 3.46
N HIS A 168 14.08 5.03 3.75
CA HIS A 168 15.14 5.53 4.64
C HIS A 168 15.79 6.83 4.14
N ALA A 169 16.04 6.94 2.84
CA ALA A 169 16.62 8.16 2.25
C ALA A 169 15.73 9.40 2.37
N ILE A 170 14.43 9.21 2.60
CA ILE A 170 13.43 10.30 2.63
C ILE A 170 13.07 10.65 4.07
N TYR A 171 12.86 9.63 4.90
CA TYR A 171 12.31 9.79 6.23
C TYR A 171 13.33 9.56 7.35
N GLY A 172 14.53 9.05 7.02
CA GLY A 172 15.53 8.68 8.04
C GLY A 172 15.06 7.51 8.92
N GLY A 173 15.65 7.40 10.10
CA GLY A 173 15.32 6.33 11.06
C GLY A 173 16.14 5.06 10.83
N THR A 174 15.70 3.94 11.39
CA THR A 174 16.29 2.62 11.14
C THR A 174 15.69 2.03 9.86
N PRO A 175 16.51 1.57 8.90
CA PRO A 175 15.98 0.93 7.68
C PRO A 175 15.04 -0.24 8.01
N TRP A 176 13.92 -0.32 7.31
CA TRP A 176 12.89 -1.37 7.43
C TRP A 176 12.15 -1.42 8.76
N GLU A 177 12.44 -0.53 9.71
CA GLU A 177 11.72 -0.47 10.97
C GLU A 177 10.26 -0.07 10.74
N PRO A 178 9.28 -0.87 11.23
CA PRO A 178 7.87 -0.48 11.18
C PRO A 178 7.59 0.75 12.03
N TRP A 179 6.86 1.70 11.47
CA TRP A 179 6.55 2.96 12.13
C TRP A 179 5.36 2.84 13.08
N PRO A 180 5.35 3.61 14.17
CA PRO A 180 4.15 3.79 14.97
C PRO A 180 2.98 4.29 14.12
N PRO A 181 1.72 3.87 14.38
CA PRO A 181 0.58 4.22 13.54
C PRO A 181 0.37 5.72 13.32
N ALA A 182 0.64 6.54 14.33
CA ALA A 182 0.53 8.00 14.19
C ALA A 182 1.52 8.56 13.15
N LEU A 183 2.76 8.07 13.19
CA LEU A 183 3.82 8.49 12.24
C LEU A 183 3.54 7.94 10.83
N ALA A 184 3.07 6.70 10.72
CA ALA A 184 2.70 6.10 9.43
C ALA A 184 1.54 6.87 8.78
N ALA A 185 0.52 7.24 9.55
CA ALA A 185 -0.60 8.04 9.08
C ALA A 185 -0.17 9.44 8.63
N GLU A 186 0.66 10.12 9.42
CA GLU A 186 1.18 11.45 9.10
C GLU A 186 1.95 11.45 7.76
N ARG A 187 2.88 10.50 7.60
CA ARG A 187 3.71 10.40 6.39
C ARG A 187 2.90 10.05 5.16
N PHE A 188 1.94 9.12 5.30
CA PHE A 188 1.02 8.76 4.22
C PHE A 188 0.14 9.95 3.82
N LEU A 189 -0.48 10.64 4.79
CA LEU A 189 -1.34 11.79 4.53
C LEU A 189 -0.58 12.92 3.86
N SER A 190 0.61 13.25 4.36
CA SER A 190 1.47 14.27 3.76
C SER A 190 1.81 13.98 2.29
N GLU A 191 2.12 12.71 1.97
CA GLU A 191 2.41 12.33 0.58
C GLU A 191 1.15 12.30 -0.28
N LEU A 192 0.01 11.89 0.26
CA LEU A 192 -1.29 11.94 -0.41
C LEU A 192 -1.65 13.38 -0.81
N GLU A 193 -1.59 14.32 0.13
CA GLU A 193 -1.88 15.74 -0.10
C GLU A 193 -0.91 16.36 -1.12
N ARG A 194 0.38 16.04 -1.02
CA ARG A 194 1.39 16.50 -1.97
C ARG A 194 1.10 16.04 -3.39
N LEU A 195 0.71 14.76 -3.57
CA LEU A 195 0.41 14.20 -4.89
C LEU A 195 -0.89 14.74 -5.46
N GLN A 196 -1.92 14.93 -4.63
CA GLN A 196 -3.17 15.58 -5.05
C GLN A 196 -2.91 16.98 -5.57
N ALA A 197 -2.12 17.80 -4.86
CA ALA A 197 -1.78 19.16 -5.27
C ALA A 197 -1.02 19.23 -6.60
N LEU A 198 -0.28 18.20 -6.97
CA LEU A 198 0.48 18.11 -8.23
C LEU A 198 -0.31 17.45 -9.38
N SER A 199 -1.48 16.89 -9.10
CA SER A 199 -2.30 16.15 -10.07
C SER A 199 -3.46 16.98 -10.64
N VAL A 200 -3.60 18.23 -10.19
CA VAL A 200 -4.63 19.20 -10.63
C VAL A 200 -4.22 19.93 -11.91
#